data_1a0bf8b49b2a2948fda4c1eb39042eb4
#
_entry.id   1a0bf8b49b2a2948fda4c1eb39042eb4
#
_cell.length_a   1.000
_cell.length_b   1.000
_cell.length_c   1.000
_cell.angle_alpha   90.00
_cell.angle_beta   90.00
_cell.angle_gamma   90.00
#
_symmetry.space_group_name_H-M   'P 1'
#
loop_
_entity.id
_entity.type
_entity.pdbx_description
1 polymer ?
#
loop_
_entity_poly.entity_id
_entity_poly.type
_entity_poly.pdbx_seq_one_letter_code
_entity_poly.pdbx_strand_id
1 'polypeptide(L)'
;KDGEPYVIQQGAGMCITGSDPAHEFGAAEFLKWFTQPEQNIQFAVSTGYFPVNKETLEAGLLLEALEKTDQKNPAIGQAIMTTVNMLESYSLYNNKPFSGSYEMRNLLESHLSGKIKKDLEQLQKEIDGGEDKDIVLDRMCSSDEFEKWFADIKAEGNRILSR
;
A
#
# COMPACT_ATOMS: atom_id res chain seq x y z
N LYS A 1 -19.67 11.40 4.51
CA LYS A 1 -20.78 11.02 5.39
C LYS A 1 -21.78 10.12 4.69
N ASP A 2 -21.97 10.26 3.38
CA ASP A 2 -22.94 9.51 2.56
C ASP A 2 -22.25 8.81 1.37
N GLY A 3 -21.00 8.39 1.55
CA GLY A 3 -20.22 7.66 0.54
C GLY A 3 -20.41 6.15 0.66
N GLU A 4 -20.32 5.46 -0.47
CA GLU A 4 -20.28 4.00 -0.48
C GLU A 4 -19.00 3.50 0.23
N PRO A 5 -19.10 2.37 0.95
CA PRO A 5 -17.95 1.82 1.65
C PRO A 5 -16.97 1.21 0.67
N TYR A 6 -15.80 1.85 0.53
CA TYR A 6 -14.68 1.35 -0.26
C TYR A 6 -13.49 0.99 0.62
N VAL A 7 -12.79 -0.07 0.25
CA VAL A 7 -11.49 -0.43 0.81
C VAL A 7 -10.46 -0.54 -0.30
N ILE A 8 -9.27 0.02 -0.06
CA ILE A 8 -8.19 -0.03 -1.04
C ILE A 8 -7.66 -1.45 -1.11
N GLN A 9 -7.72 -2.05 -2.30
CA GLN A 9 -7.05 -3.30 -2.58
C GLN A 9 -5.56 -3.03 -2.80
N GLN A 10 -4.74 -3.47 -1.86
CA GLN A 10 -3.29 -3.53 -2.02
C GLN A 10 -2.85 -4.99 -2.11
N GLY A 11 -2.09 -5.31 -3.14
CA GLY A 11 -1.61 -6.67 -3.33
C GLY A 11 -0.61 -6.74 -4.47
N ALA A 12 0.22 -7.80 -4.42
CA ALA A 12 1.07 -8.15 -5.55
C ALA A 12 0.24 -8.87 -6.63
N GLY A 13 0.47 -8.52 -7.88
CA GLY A 13 -0.08 -9.23 -9.02
C GLY A 13 1.00 -10.10 -9.67
N MET A 14 0.58 -11.20 -10.28
CA MET A 14 1.44 -12.01 -11.13
C MET A 14 0.99 -11.90 -12.58
N CYS A 15 1.95 -11.83 -13.50
CA CYS A 15 1.70 -11.86 -14.93
C CYS A 15 2.67 -12.81 -15.62
N ILE A 16 2.25 -13.38 -16.74
CA ILE A 16 3.12 -14.16 -17.61
C ILE A 16 3.75 -13.20 -18.60
N THR A 17 5.07 -13.12 -18.62
CA THR A 17 5.80 -12.34 -19.63
C THR A 17 5.91 -13.14 -20.93
N GLY A 18 5.88 -12.44 -22.07
CA GLY A 18 6.07 -13.06 -23.37
C GLY A 18 7.40 -13.80 -23.47
N SER A 19 7.36 -15.06 -23.95
CA SER A 19 8.50 -15.94 -24.11
C SER A 19 8.20 -16.98 -25.21
N ASP A 20 8.93 -18.07 -25.26
CA ASP A 20 8.55 -19.18 -26.11
C ASP A 20 7.34 -19.95 -25.55
N PRO A 21 6.59 -20.66 -26.42
CA PRO A 21 5.34 -21.32 -26.01
C PRO A 21 5.47 -22.32 -24.86
N ALA A 22 6.63 -22.97 -24.70
CA ALA A 22 6.83 -23.96 -23.65
C ALA A 22 6.98 -23.29 -22.28
N HIS A 23 7.71 -22.18 -22.21
CA HIS A 23 7.84 -21.39 -20.98
C HIS A 23 6.53 -20.70 -20.61
N GLU A 24 5.80 -20.14 -21.57
CA GLU A 24 4.49 -19.54 -21.31
C GLU A 24 3.49 -20.55 -20.78
N PHE A 25 3.47 -21.76 -21.38
CA PHE A 25 2.63 -22.86 -20.92
C PHE A 25 3.01 -23.28 -19.48
N GLY A 26 4.31 -23.47 -19.21
CA GLY A 26 4.78 -23.82 -17.88
C GLY A 26 4.41 -22.77 -16.81
N ALA A 27 4.54 -21.48 -17.16
CA ALA A 27 4.13 -20.40 -16.27
C ALA A 27 2.61 -20.39 -16.02
N ALA A 28 1.80 -20.68 -17.05
CA ALA A 28 0.35 -20.78 -16.90
C ALA A 28 -0.05 -21.96 -15.98
N GLU A 29 0.58 -23.11 -16.15
CA GLU A 29 0.32 -24.29 -15.30
C GLU A 29 0.77 -24.02 -13.84
N PHE A 30 1.89 -23.34 -13.62
CA PHE A 30 2.28 -22.90 -12.28
C PHE A 30 1.23 -21.99 -11.65
N LEU A 31 0.72 -20.98 -12.37
CA LEU A 31 -0.30 -20.08 -11.83
C LEU A 31 -1.61 -20.81 -11.53
N LYS A 32 -2.02 -21.74 -12.37
CA LYS A 32 -3.18 -22.60 -12.11
C LYS A 32 -3.02 -23.42 -10.84
N TRP A 33 -1.85 -24.03 -10.64
CA TRP A 33 -1.54 -24.78 -9.43
C TRP A 33 -1.48 -23.86 -8.21
N PHE A 34 -0.80 -22.71 -8.31
CA PHE A 34 -0.63 -21.76 -7.20
C PHE A 34 -1.97 -21.18 -6.71
N THR A 35 -2.94 -21.03 -7.60
CA THR A 35 -4.28 -20.53 -7.25
C THR A 35 -5.28 -21.62 -6.86
N GLN A 36 -4.87 -22.90 -6.80
CA GLN A 36 -5.70 -23.95 -6.21
C GLN A 36 -5.96 -23.66 -4.73
N PRO A 37 -7.13 -24.06 -4.18
CA PRO A 37 -7.51 -23.73 -2.82
C PRO A 37 -6.45 -24.04 -1.79
N GLU A 38 -5.88 -25.23 -1.81
CA GLU A 38 -4.90 -25.69 -0.83
C GLU A 38 -3.61 -24.83 -0.82
N GLN A 39 -2.99 -24.63 -1.99
CA GLN A 39 -1.77 -23.84 -2.12
C GLN A 39 -2.03 -22.36 -1.81
N ASN A 40 -3.18 -21.87 -2.24
CA ASN A 40 -3.54 -20.47 -2.07
C ASN A 40 -3.81 -20.12 -0.61
N ILE A 41 -4.47 -21.01 0.15
CA ILE A 41 -4.64 -20.86 1.60
C ILE A 41 -3.29 -20.92 2.32
N GLN A 42 -2.45 -21.90 2.02
CA GLN A 42 -1.13 -22.02 2.65
C GLN A 42 -0.27 -20.75 2.43
N PHE A 43 -0.26 -20.26 1.21
CA PHE A 43 0.45 -19.01 0.91
C PHE A 43 -0.14 -17.82 1.67
N ALA A 44 -1.45 -17.68 1.69
CA ALA A 44 -2.15 -16.60 2.38
C ALA A 44 -1.80 -16.55 3.87
N VAL A 45 -1.96 -17.66 4.60
CA VAL A 45 -1.70 -17.70 6.04
C VAL A 45 -0.22 -17.58 6.41
N SER A 46 0.69 -17.99 5.52
CA SER A 46 2.13 -17.88 5.76
C SER A 46 2.69 -16.47 5.51
N THR A 47 2.04 -15.69 4.64
CA THR A 47 2.52 -14.38 4.20
C THR A 47 1.69 -13.20 4.72
N GLY A 48 0.47 -13.47 5.21
CA GLY A 48 -0.49 -12.44 5.59
C GLY A 48 -1.26 -11.84 4.39
N TYR A 49 -1.08 -12.38 3.19
CA TYR A 49 -1.93 -12.02 2.04
C TYR A 49 -3.26 -12.75 2.10
N PHE A 50 -4.27 -12.20 1.42
CA PHE A 50 -5.55 -12.88 1.25
C PHE A 50 -5.52 -13.77 0.00
N PRO A 51 -6.22 -14.93 0.04
CA PRO A 51 -6.31 -15.79 -1.13
C PRO A 51 -7.09 -15.10 -2.25
N VAL A 52 -6.75 -15.44 -3.48
CA VAL A 52 -7.43 -14.92 -4.69
C VAL A 52 -8.61 -15.77 -5.11
N ASN A 53 -8.68 -17.01 -4.63
CA ASN A 53 -9.76 -17.93 -4.91
C ASN A 53 -10.94 -17.64 -3.97
N LYS A 54 -12.13 -17.41 -4.55
CA LYS A 54 -13.34 -17.08 -3.78
C LYS A 54 -13.78 -18.20 -2.82
N GLU A 55 -13.55 -19.45 -3.21
CA GLU A 55 -13.88 -20.61 -2.36
C GLU A 55 -13.05 -20.67 -1.08
N THR A 56 -11.92 -20.00 -1.07
CA THR A 56 -10.98 -19.94 0.05
C THR A 56 -11.13 -18.69 0.91
N LEU A 57 -12.00 -17.77 0.53
CA LEU A 57 -12.29 -16.53 1.28
C LEU A 57 -13.32 -16.76 2.40
N GLU A 58 -13.35 -17.96 2.96
CA GLU A 58 -14.17 -18.24 4.15
C GLU A 58 -13.31 -18.11 5.42
N ALA A 59 -13.79 -17.30 6.36
CA ALA A 59 -13.08 -17.05 7.60
C ALA A 59 -12.74 -18.34 8.36
N GLY A 60 -13.64 -19.33 8.37
CA GLY A 60 -13.44 -20.62 9.03
C GLY A 60 -12.27 -21.40 8.44
N LEU A 61 -12.17 -21.48 7.11
CA LEU A 61 -11.08 -22.16 6.40
C LEU A 61 -9.73 -21.47 6.64
N LEU A 62 -9.71 -20.13 6.60
CA LEU A 62 -8.50 -19.36 6.85
C LEU A 62 -8.00 -19.51 8.29
N LEU A 63 -8.91 -19.51 9.27
CA LEU A 63 -8.56 -19.71 10.67
C LEU A 63 -8.07 -21.14 10.92
N GLU A 64 -8.73 -22.16 10.38
CA GLU A 64 -8.28 -23.56 10.48
C GLU A 64 -6.89 -23.75 9.87
N ALA A 65 -6.63 -23.12 8.72
CA ALA A 65 -5.32 -23.15 8.08
C ALA A 65 -4.26 -22.42 8.92
N LEU A 66 -4.61 -21.31 9.55
CA LEU A 66 -3.72 -20.56 10.45
C LEU A 66 -3.33 -21.37 11.67
N GLU A 67 -4.27 -22.12 12.27
CA GLU A 67 -4.01 -23.00 13.43
C GLU A 67 -2.97 -24.09 13.12
N LYS A 68 -2.88 -24.52 11.87
CA LYS A 68 -1.89 -25.52 11.41
C LYS A 68 -0.50 -24.93 11.17
N THR A 69 -0.36 -23.62 11.28
CA THR A 69 0.94 -22.93 11.16
C THR A 69 1.56 -22.67 12.52
N ASP A 70 2.87 -22.36 12.55
CA ASP A 70 3.55 -21.93 13.76
C ASP A 70 3.23 -20.47 14.16
N GLN A 71 2.36 -19.79 13.41
CA GLN A 71 1.97 -18.41 13.65
C GLN A 71 1.05 -18.30 14.87
N LYS A 72 1.61 -17.79 15.97
CA LYS A 72 0.93 -17.68 17.27
C LYS A 72 0.40 -16.26 17.58
N ASN A 73 0.51 -15.33 16.65
CA ASN A 73 0.04 -13.96 16.87
C ASN A 73 -1.50 -13.90 16.76
N PRO A 74 -2.25 -13.69 17.86
CA PRO A 74 -3.72 -13.66 17.83
C PRO A 74 -4.29 -12.50 16.99
N ALA A 75 -3.51 -11.44 16.78
CA ALA A 75 -3.93 -10.32 15.95
C ALA A 75 -4.15 -10.72 14.48
N ILE A 76 -3.47 -11.77 13.99
CA ILE A 76 -3.63 -12.23 12.61
C ILE A 76 -5.02 -12.85 12.41
N GLY A 77 -5.47 -13.71 13.33
CA GLY A 77 -6.82 -14.26 13.29
C GLY A 77 -7.89 -13.17 13.32
N GLN A 78 -7.69 -12.16 14.15
CA GLN A 78 -8.60 -11.03 14.27
C GLN A 78 -8.60 -10.16 12.98
N ALA A 79 -7.45 -9.95 12.36
CA ALA A 79 -7.32 -9.26 11.07
C ALA A 79 -8.03 -10.03 9.95
N ILE A 80 -7.88 -11.37 9.90
CA ILE A 80 -8.58 -12.24 8.94
C ILE A 80 -10.09 -12.06 9.07
N MET A 81 -10.64 -12.21 10.27
CA MET A 81 -12.08 -12.07 10.52
C MET A 81 -12.60 -10.69 10.12
N THR A 82 -11.89 -9.64 10.50
CA THR A 82 -12.27 -8.27 10.15
C THR A 82 -12.28 -8.07 8.64
N THR A 83 -11.27 -8.56 7.94
CA THR A 83 -11.16 -8.37 6.49
C THR A 83 -12.21 -9.17 5.74
N VAL A 84 -12.49 -10.41 6.12
CA VAL A 84 -13.55 -11.21 5.48
C VAL A 84 -14.91 -10.52 5.65
N ASN A 85 -15.24 -10.03 6.85
CA ASN A 85 -16.46 -9.28 7.09
C ASN A 85 -16.52 -7.97 6.28
N MET A 86 -15.39 -7.30 6.11
CA MET A 86 -15.33 -6.11 5.25
C MET A 86 -15.59 -6.43 3.79
N LEU A 87 -15.09 -7.56 3.28
CA LEU A 87 -15.30 -7.98 1.89
C LEU A 87 -16.77 -8.27 1.55
N GLU A 88 -17.60 -8.57 2.54
CA GLU A 88 -19.05 -8.74 2.34
C GLU A 88 -19.79 -7.43 2.11
N SER A 89 -19.30 -6.32 2.68
CA SER A 89 -20.01 -5.03 2.72
C SER A 89 -19.27 -3.88 2.05
N TYR A 90 -17.98 -4.03 1.75
CA TYR A 90 -17.15 -3.02 1.13
C TYR A 90 -16.82 -3.38 -0.32
N SER A 91 -16.82 -2.39 -1.18
CA SER A 91 -16.32 -2.53 -2.55
C SER A 91 -14.79 -2.37 -2.57
N LEU A 92 -14.10 -3.30 -3.24
CA LEU A 92 -12.66 -3.18 -3.44
C LEU A 92 -12.36 -2.08 -4.47
N TYR A 93 -11.49 -1.16 -4.09
CA TYR A 93 -11.02 -0.09 -4.96
C TYR A 93 -9.55 -0.32 -5.32
N ASN A 94 -9.27 -0.31 -6.61
CA ASN A 94 -7.91 -0.33 -7.13
C ASN A 94 -7.65 0.95 -7.92
N ASN A 95 -6.53 1.61 -7.64
CA ASN A 95 -6.12 2.80 -8.36
C ASN A 95 -5.92 2.46 -9.84
N LYS A 96 -6.67 3.15 -10.70
CA LYS A 96 -6.49 2.99 -12.16
C LYS A 96 -5.12 3.52 -12.55
N PRO A 97 -4.31 2.74 -13.27
CA PRO A 97 -3.05 3.22 -13.79
C PRO A 97 -3.30 4.28 -14.87
N PHE A 98 -2.47 5.31 -14.88
CA PHE A 98 -2.44 6.36 -15.91
C PHE A 98 -1.00 6.66 -16.29
N SER A 99 -0.79 7.31 -17.42
CA SER A 99 0.55 7.75 -17.85
C SER A 99 1.14 8.71 -16.79
N GLY A 100 2.31 8.37 -16.24
CA GLY A 100 2.93 9.13 -15.15
C GLY A 100 2.49 8.72 -13.74
N SER A 101 1.67 7.67 -13.56
CA SER A 101 1.22 7.23 -12.23
C SER A 101 2.35 6.80 -11.31
N TYR A 102 3.41 6.21 -11.85
CA TYR A 102 4.61 5.83 -11.11
C TYR A 102 5.39 7.06 -10.64
N GLU A 103 5.64 7.98 -11.56
CA GLU A 103 6.34 9.24 -11.27
C GLU A 103 5.57 10.09 -10.27
N MET A 104 4.23 10.13 -10.37
CA MET A 104 3.38 10.86 -9.42
C MET A 104 3.48 10.27 -8.00
N ARG A 105 3.52 8.95 -7.86
CA ARG A 105 3.70 8.28 -6.56
C ARG A 105 5.06 8.62 -5.97
N ASN A 106 6.12 8.52 -6.76
CA ASN A 106 7.47 8.85 -6.33
C ASN A 106 7.63 10.35 -5.99
N LEU A 107 6.95 11.22 -6.71
CA LEU A 107 6.91 12.64 -6.42
C LEU A 107 6.40 12.92 -5.00
N LEU A 108 5.24 12.38 -4.65
CA LEU A 108 4.65 12.58 -3.32
C LEU A 108 5.57 12.06 -2.21
N GLU A 109 6.12 10.86 -2.39
CA GLU A 109 7.05 10.27 -1.42
C GLU A 109 8.33 11.10 -1.25
N SER A 110 8.96 11.47 -2.37
CA SER A 110 10.23 12.20 -2.35
C SER A 110 10.08 13.63 -1.81
N HIS A 111 9.00 14.33 -2.17
CA HIS A 111 8.72 15.67 -1.66
C HIS A 111 8.46 15.68 -0.15
N LEU A 112 7.65 14.73 0.35
CA LEU A 112 7.37 14.66 1.79
C LEU A 112 8.63 14.28 2.59
N SER A 113 9.32 13.23 2.18
CA SER A 113 10.55 12.79 2.84
C SER A 113 11.65 13.83 2.78
N GLY A 114 11.79 14.49 1.64
CA GLY A 114 12.77 15.58 1.45
C GLY A 114 12.44 16.81 2.29
N LYS A 115 11.16 17.18 2.40
CA LYS A 115 10.71 18.28 3.27
C LYS A 115 11.01 17.99 4.74
N ILE A 116 10.58 16.82 5.22
CA ILE A 116 10.82 16.41 6.62
C ILE A 116 12.31 16.43 6.96
N LYS A 117 13.16 15.88 6.08
CA LYS A 117 14.61 15.88 6.31
C LYS A 117 15.18 17.29 6.41
N LYS A 118 14.85 18.15 5.47
CA LYS A 118 15.32 19.56 5.48
C LYS A 118 14.83 20.32 6.69
N ASP A 119 13.56 20.11 7.06
CA ASP A 119 12.97 20.80 8.19
C ASP A 119 13.60 20.34 9.51
N LEU A 120 13.90 19.06 9.68
CA LEU A 120 14.60 18.55 10.85
C LEU A 120 16.03 19.10 10.95
N GLU A 121 16.77 19.13 9.83
CA GLU A 121 18.11 19.70 9.79
C GLU A 121 18.10 21.20 10.14
N GLN A 122 17.13 21.95 9.62
CA GLN A 122 16.96 23.37 9.91
C GLN A 122 16.55 23.61 11.35
N LEU A 123 15.58 22.86 11.86
CA LEU A 123 15.14 22.93 13.25
C LEU A 123 16.32 22.71 14.21
N GLN A 124 17.10 21.67 14.00
CA GLN A 124 18.25 21.38 14.83
C GLN A 124 19.28 22.51 14.81
N LYS A 125 19.58 23.05 13.63
CA LYS A 125 20.52 24.15 13.46
C LYS A 125 20.08 25.41 14.22
N GLU A 126 18.80 25.74 14.20
CA GLU A 126 18.28 26.94 14.84
C GLU A 126 18.22 26.79 16.38
N ILE A 127 17.87 25.60 16.87
CA ILE A 127 17.95 25.28 18.31
C ILE A 127 19.39 25.34 18.80
N ASP A 128 20.34 24.79 18.06
CA ASP A 128 21.77 24.86 18.40
C ASP A 128 22.27 26.30 18.36
N GLY A 129 21.65 27.17 17.57
CA GLY A 129 21.87 28.62 17.52
C GLY A 129 21.26 29.41 18.68
N GLY A 130 20.48 28.74 19.53
CA GLY A 130 19.86 29.33 20.72
C GLY A 130 18.44 29.83 20.52
N GLU A 131 17.79 29.52 19.40
CA GLU A 131 16.38 29.85 19.19
C GLU A 131 15.46 28.92 19.98
N ASP A 132 14.31 29.44 20.37
CA ASP A 132 13.28 28.65 21.05
C ASP A 132 12.61 27.67 20.08
N LYS A 133 12.54 26.42 20.51
CA LYS A 133 12.02 25.31 19.68
C LYS A 133 10.58 25.54 19.20
N ASP A 134 9.72 26.04 20.08
CA ASP A 134 8.30 26.20 19.77
C ASP A 134 8.10 27.37 18.80
N ILE A 135 8.89 28.43 18.91
CA ILE A 135 8.88 29.55 17.96
C ILE A 135 9.33 29.07 16.56
N VAL A 136 10.39 28.26 16.51
CA VAL A 136 10.88 27.70 15.23
C VAL A 136 9.84 26.79 14.60
N LEU A 137 9.22 25.90 15.37
CA LEU A 137 8.19 25.00 14.88
C LEU A 137 6.96 25.77 14.38
N ASP A 138 6.47 26.76 15.09
CA ASP A 138 5.32 27.56 14.67
C ASP A 138 5.58 28.26 13.32
N ARG A 139 6.79 28.77 13.12
CA ARG A 139 7.20 29.36 11.84
C ARG A 139 7.27 28.32 10.70
N MET A 140 7.94 27.18 10.95
CA MET A 140 8.15 26.13 9.95
C MET A 140 6.86 25.41 9.58
N CYS A 141 5.92 25.30 10.51
CA CYS A 141 4.61 24.67 10.31
C CYS A 141 3.52 25.70 9.95
N SER A 142 3.90 26.92 9.59
CA SER A 142 2.94 27.96 9.21
C SER A 142 2.22 27.62 7.90
N SER A 143 1.01 28.14 7.74
CA SER A 143 0.23 27.98 6.51
C SER A 143 0.99 28.47 5.27
N ASP A 144 1.75 29.55 5.39
CA ASP A 144 2.53 30.11 4.26
C ASP A 144 3.64 29.16 3.80
N GLU A 145 4.32 28.47 4.72
CA GLU A 145 5.33 27.47 4.37
C GLU A 145 4.71 26.22 3.77
N PHE A 146 3.54 25.82 4.25
CA PHE A 146 2.78 24.74 3.65
C PHE A 146 2.34 25.06 2.22
N GLU A 147 1.79 26.25 2.00
CA GLU A 147 1.30 26.68 0.67
C GLU A 147 2.45 26.76 -0.37
N LYS A 148 3.63 27.25 0.04
CA LYS A 148 4.81 27.24 -0.83
C LYS A 148 5.21 25.82 -1.23
N TRP A 149 5.36 24.94 -0.27
CA TRP A 149 5.71 23.54 -0.51
C TRP A 149 4.67 22.83 -1.37
N PHE A 150 3.39 23.06 -1.11
CA PHE A 150 2.30 22.47 -1.88
C PHE A 150 2.22 22.99 -3.30
N ALA A 151 2.55 24.28 -3.53
CA ALA A 151 2.64 24.87 -4.86
C ALA A 151 3.73 24.18 -5.71
N ASP A 152 4.88 23.86 -5.12
CA ASP A 152 5.96 23.15 -5.80
C ASP A 152 5.53 21.73 -6.21
N ILE A 153 4.87 20.98 -5.32
CA ILE A 153 4.30 19.65 -5.64
C ILE A 153 3.29 19.74 -6.78
N LYS A 154 2.38 20.71 -6.73
CA LYS A 154 1.38 20.91 -7.78
C LYS A 154 2.03 21.24 -9.13
N ALA A 155 3.03 22.10 -9.14
CA ALA A 155 3.73 22.48 -10.37
C ALA A 155 4.44 21.26 -11.00
N GLU A 156 5.09 20.44 -10.20
CA GLU A 156 5.78 19.25 -10.69
C GLU A 156 4.80 18.14 -11.08
N GLY A 157 3.74 17.93 -10.32
CA GLY A 157 2.67 17.02 -10.66
C GLY A 157 2.01 17.38 -12.01
N ASN A 158 1.73 18.64 -12.25
CA ASN A 158 1.18 19.10 -13.53
C ASN A 158 2.15 18.83 -14.70
N ARG A 159 3.47 18.93 -14.48
CA ARG A 159 4.47 18.57 -15.51
C ARG A 159 4.46 17.06 -15.81
N ILE A 160 4.24 16.23 -14.83
CA ILE A 160 4.11 14.77 -15.02
C ILE A 160 2.85 14.46 -15.83
N LEU A 161 1.71 15.08 -15.48
CA LEU A 161 0.43 14.81 -16.11
C LEU A 161 0.32 15.38 -17.54
N SER A 162 1.19 16.31 -17.91
CA SER A 162 1.21 16.93 -19.26
C SER A 162 2.10 16.18 -20.27
N ARG A 163 2.71 15.07 -19.89
CA ARG A 163 3.53 14.20 -20.76
C ARG A 163 2.66 13.11 -21.39
#